data_21f1447e1fe03ede6b3dc9a6963eca60
#
_entry.id   21f1447e1fe03ede6b3dc9a6963eca60
#
_cell.length_a   1.000
_cell.length_b   1.000
_cell.length_c   1.000
_cell.angle_alpha   90.00
_cell.angle_beta   90.00
_cell.angle_gamma   90.00
#
_symmetry.space_group_name_H-M   'P 1'
#
loop_
_entity.id
_entity.type
_entity.pdbx_description
1 polymer ?
#
loop_
_entity_poly.entity_id
_entity_poly.type
_entity_poly.pdbx_seq_one_letter_code
_entity_poly.pdbx_strand_id
1 'polypeptide(L)'
;MKLEIKNLSFSFGDARVLNCISLGIEEGEFVGLMGPNGSGKTTLLRCLTRYLPSEARTILVDMKPIHTMSDKEIAKTFAVVPQTSATDFPFTAYDIVMMGRLPHMGSRLAGESKKDEAVVRWAFDRTGCSHLKGRRFSELSGGERQRVIIARALAQQPKVLLLDEPTVYLDISGQFEMMDLIRRLNTEDGLTIVAVLHDINMAARYSDRVVLLNGGRLEAFDHPDEVFTTNTIRAVYGVDVAVRKDPLTHDVFVMPRSPIVLATKRGRRIHVLCGGGSGGPIMRALVDSGHSVSVGVLNVLDSDYESATDLRVPIIAEVPFAQISDDMHAENLRCIDETPIVVVTPFPVGPGNFKNLEAAMYALKAGKRVYILTGSGESSIDFVGGKANAYLCDLADAGAVKIRNLDDMMQLIAHEETANR
;
A
#
# COMPACT_ATOMS: atom_id res chain seq x y z
N MET A 1 -3.03 -4.66 29.99
CA MET A 1 -1.61 -4.17 30.16
C MET A 1 -1.44 -2.98 29.24
N LYS A 2 -0.75 -1.93 29.70
CA LYS A 2 -0.45 -0.76 28.88
C LYS A 2 1.07 -0.62 28.75
N LEU A 3 1.56 -0.53 27.50
CA LEU A 3 2.97 -0.25 27.22
C LEU A 3 3.11 1.22 26.83
N GLU A 4 3.84 1.99 27.64
CA GLU A 4 4.07 3.41 27.38
C GLU A 4 5.56 3.68 27.12
N ILE A 5 5.85 4.45 26.08
CA ILE A 5 7.17 4.96 25.74
C ILE A 5 7.11 6.48 25.89
N LYS A 6 8.04 7.06 26.65
CA LYS A 6 8.09 8.50 26.96
C LYS A 6 9.46 9.06 26.64
N ASN A 7 9.54 9.90 25.60
CA ASN A 7 10.76 10.60 25.19
C ASN A 7 11.99 9.68 25.02
N LEU A 8 11.77 8.46 24.51
CA LEU A 8 12.85 7.50 24.31
C LEU A 8 13.84 8.01 23.27
N SER A 9 15.08 8.13 23.67
CA SER A 9 16.21 8.45 22.81
C SER A 9 17.29 7.39 22.96
N PHE A 10 17.98 7.07 21.85
CA PHE A 10 19.06 6.09 21.86
C PHE A 10 20.12 6.44 20.81
N SER A 11 21.40 6.25 21.17
CA SER A 11 22.54 6.46 20.27
C SER A 11 23.52 5.27 20.35
N PHE A 12 24.13 4.95 19.22
CA PHE A 12 25.34 4.12 19.17
C PHE A 12 26.56 5.04 19.05
N GLY A 13 27.29 5.24 20.14
CA GLY A 13 28.32 6.28 20.18
C GLY A 13 27.73 7.64 19.91
N ASP A 14 28.26 8.35 18.90
CA ASP A 14 27.77 9.68 18.48
C ASP A 14 26.57 9.63 17.53
N ALA A 15 26.26 8.46 16.98
CA ALA A 15 25.17 8.31 16.03
C ALA A 15 23.81 8.15 16.73
N ARG A 16 22.97 9.19 16.70
CA ARG A 16 21.61 9.15 17.27
C ARG A 16 20.67 8.36 16.37
N VAL A 17 20.10 7.27 16.89
CA VAL A 17 19.22 6.34 16.15
C VAL A 17 17.76 6.52 16.52
N LEU A 18 17.45 6.81 17.80
CA LEU A 18 16.11 7.16 18.23
C LEU A 18 16.14 8.54 18.88
N ASN A 19 15.12 9.35 18.60
CA ASN A 19 15.07 10.73 19.03
C ASN A 19 13.69 11.11 19.57
N CYS A 20 13.54 11.13 20.89
CA CYS A 20 12.34 11.55 21.62
C CYS A 20 11.05 10.82 21.18
N ILE A 21 11.11 9.50 21.02
CA ILE A 21 9.94 8.69 20.69
C ILE A 21 9.00 8.63 21.88
N SER A 22 7.72 9.00 21.67
CA SER A 22 6.66 8.89 22.68
C SER A 22 5.42 8.29 22.06
N LEU A 23 4.93 7.16 22.61
CA LEU A 23 3.71 6.49 22.18
C LEU A 23 3.16 5.57 23.28
N GLY A 24 1.90 5.20 23.18
CA GLY A 24 1.26 4.25 24.10
C GLY A 24 0.53 3.15 23.33
N ILE A 25 0.76 1.89 23.72
CA ILE A 25 0.13 0.70 23.14
C ILE A 25 -0.78 0.08 24.19
N GLU A 26 -2.02 -0.16 23.84
CA GLU A 26 -3.02 -0.73 24.74
C GLU A 26 -2.97 -2.28 24.73
N GLU A 27 -3.62 -2.90 25.70
CA GLU A 27 -3.70 -4.36 25.77
C GLU A 27 -4.51 -4.94 24.61
N GLY A 28 -4.00 -6.00 24.00
CA GLY A 28 -4.66 -6.66 22.88
C GLY A 28 -4.56 -5.91 21.55
N GLU A 29 -3.83 -4.79 21.50
CA GLU A 29 -3.65 -4.01 20.29
C GLU A 29 -2.62 -4.66 19.35
N PHE A 30 -2.88 -4.65 18.05
CA PHE A 30 -1.91 -5.02 17.03
C PHE A 30 -1.32 -3.74 16.39
N VAL A 31 -0.08 -3.45 16.71
CA VAL A 31 0.64 -2.27 16.21
C VAL A 31 1.63 -2.66 15.11
N GLY A 32 1.45 -2.11 13.92
CA GLY A 32 2.43 -2.18 12.82
C GLY A 32 3.53 -1.14 13.01
N LEU A 33 4.79 -1.56 13.01
CA LEU A 33 5.95 -0.66 13.10
C LEU A 33 6.58 -0.52 11.72
N MET A 34 6.45 0.65 11.12
CA MET A 34 6.79 0.96 9.73
C MET A 34 7.88 2.05 9.64
N GLY A 35 8.48 2.17 8.47
CA GLY A 35 9.45 3.22 8.13
C GLY A 35 10.58 2.71 7.23
N PRO A 36 11.38 3.60 6.64
CA PRO A 36 12.51 3.24 5.79
C PRO A 36 13.58 2.40 6.51
N ASN A 37 14.48 1.78 5.75
CA ASN A 37 15.65 1.12 6.33
C ASN A 37 16.48 2.15 7.09
N GLY A 38 16.98 1.75 8.29
CA GLY A 38 17.73 2.65 9.17
C GLY A 38 16.88 3.64 9.99
N SER A 39 15.54 3.61 9.91
CA SER A 39 14.68 4.50 10.71
C SER A 39 14.63 4.19 12.21
N GLY A 40 15.26 3.09 12.67
CA GLY A 40 15.35 2.74 14.10
C GLY A 40 14.38 1.67 14.58
N LYS A 41 13.60 0.99 13.68
CA LYS A 41 12.59 -0.02 14.05
C LYS A 41 13.13 -1.15 14.93
N THR A 42 14.15 -1.86 14.48
CA THR A 42 14.80 -2.94 15.25
C THR A 42 15.45 -2.41 16.54
N THR A 43 15.99 -1.19 16.52
CA THR A 43 16.54 -0.55 17.72
C THR A 43 15.45 -0.29 18.75
N LEU A 44 14.27 0.19 18.31
CA LEU A 44 13.11 0.37 19.19
C LEU A 44 12.69 -0.95 19.84
N LEU A 45 12.55 -2.05 19.06
CA LEU A 45 12.22 -3.37 19.60
C LEU A 45 13.26 -3.85 20.63
N ARG A 46 14.55 -3.60 20.37
CA ARG A 46 15.63 -3.96 21.30
C ARG A 46 15.62 -3.14 22.58
N CYS A 47 15.21 -1.87 22.53
CA CYS A 47 15.00 -1.05 23.72
C CYS A 47 13.80 -1.56 24.54
N LEU A 48 12.69 -1.96 23.89
CA LEU A 48 11.51 -2.52 24.57
C LEU A 48 11.82 -3.79 25.37
N THR A 49 12.79 -4.56 24.92
CA THR A 49 13.21 -5.80 25.62
C THR A 49 14.38 -5.60 26.56
N ARG A 50 14.84 -4.36 26.76
CA ARG A 50 16.06 -4.03 27.52
C ARG A 50 17.32 -4.74 26.99
N TYR A 51 17.29 -5.25 25.75
CA TYR A 51 18.51 -5.71 25.08
C TYR A 51 19.49 -4.55 24.82
N LEU A 52 18.93 -3.38 24.50
CA LEU A 52 19.65 -2.11 24.49
C LEU A 52 19.21 -1.26 25.69
N PRO A 53 20.14 -0.58 26.36
CA PRO A 53 19.81 0.25 27.51
C PRO A 53 18.96 1.45 27.06
N SER A 54 18.01 1.83 27.90
CA SER A 54 17.23 3.06 27.76
C SER A 54 17.35 3.88 29.03
N GLU A 55 17.12 5.19 28.93
CA GLU A 55 17.09 6.05 30.11
C GLU A 55 15.99 5.59 31.08
N ALA A 56 16.19 5.85 32.35
CA ALA A 56 15.24 5.46 33.38
C ALA A 56 13.88 6.09 33.16
N ARG A 57 12.80 5.27 33.30
CA ARG A 57 11.39 5.67 33.15
C ARG A 57 10.95 6.07 31.73
N THR A 58 11.75 5.82 30.71
CA THR A 58 11.32 6.06 29.33
C THR A 58 10.39 4.98 28.81
N ILE A 59 10.47 3.75 29.33
CA ILE A 59 9.61 2.63 28.94
C ILE A 59 8.93 2.08 30.20
N LEU A 60 7.59 2.03 30.16
CA LEU A 60 6.74 1.59 31.25
C LEU A 60 5.82 0.46 30.78
N VAL A 61 5.69 -0.57 31.62
CA VAL A 61 4.70 -1.66 31.46
C VAL A 61 3.77 -1.63 32.66
N ASP A 62 2.50 -1.35 32.48
CA ASP A 62 1.52 -1.16 33.57
C ASP A 62 2.04 -0.17 34.64
N MET A 63 2.55 0.98 34.18
CA MET A 63 3.16 2.03 35.01
C MET A 63 4.47 1.61 35.71
N LYS A 64 4.93 0.35 35.58
CA LYS A 64 6.21 -0.13 36.13
C LYS A 64 7.33 0.14 35.13
N PRO A 65 8.38 0.89 35.51
CA PRO A 65 9.50 1.13 34.63
C PRO A 65 10.28 -0.16 34.33
N ILE A 66 10.55 -0.41 33.04
CA ILE A 66 11.21 -1.65 32.59
C ILE A 66 12.60 -1.85 33.20
N HIS A 67 13.34 -0.79 33.54
CA HIS A 67 14.64 -0.89 34.16
C HIS A 67 14.58 -1.45 35.59
N THR A 68 13.41 -1.41 36.26
CA THR A 68 13.21 -1.98 37.61
C THR A 68 12.76 -3.45 37.56
N MET A 69 12.44 -3.97 36.37
CA MET A 69 12.02 -5.36 36.20
C MET A 69 13.24 -6.29 36.18
N SER A 70 13.11 -7.47 36.74
CA SER A 70 14.12 -8.54 36.61
C SER A 70 14.10 -9.09 35.16
N ASP A 71 15.22 -9.72 34.74
CA ASP A 71 15.30 -10.37 33.41
C ASP A 71 14.20 -11.41 33.22
N LYS A 72 13.83 -12.12 34.29
CA LYS A 72 12.76 -13.09 34.29
C LYS A 72 11.39 -12.45 34.10
N GLU A 73 11.13 -11.29 34.70
CA GLU A 73 9.90 -10.52 34.49
C GLU A 73 9.81 -10.00 33.06
N ILE A 74 10.92 -9.47 32.53
CA ILE A 74 10.97 -9.01 31.13
C ILE A 74 10.72 -10.17 30.19
N ALA A 75 11.38 -11.31 30.38
CA ALA A 75 11.19 -12.49 29.56
C ALA A 75 9.78 -13.10 29.66
N LYS A 76 9.04 -12.88 30.75
CA LYS A 76 7.62 -13.25 30.87
C LYS A 76 6.67 -12.22 30.30
N THR A 77 7.13 -11.01 30.06
CA THR A 77 6.34 -9.91 29.52
C THR A 77 6.46 -9.86 28.00
N PHE A 78 7.67 -9.95 27.48
CA PHE A 78 7.99 -9.80 26.07
C PHE A 78 8.56 -11.11 25.50
N ALA A 79 8.02 -11.56 24.38
CA ALA A 79 8.70 -12.55 23.53
C ALA A 79 9.06 -11.91 22.18
N VAL A 80 10.22 -12.29 21.66
CA VAL A 80 10.75 -11.76 20.39
C VAL A 80 10.84 -12.86 19.35
N VAL A 81 10.28 -12.60 18.20
CA VAL A 81 10.48 -13.37 16.97
C VAL A 81 11.45 -12.56 16.11
N PRO A 82 12.73 -12.97 16.00
CA PRO A 82 13.71 -12.23 15.22
C PRO A 82 13.55 -12.49 13.72
N GLN A 83 14.08 -11.59 12.90
CA GLN A 83 14.08 -11.69 11.44
C GLN A 83 14.78 -12.98 10.94
N THR A 84 15.87 -13.38 11.57
CA THR A 84 16.60 -14.60 11.22
C THR A 84 16.78 -15.51 12.43
N SER A 85 16.54 -16.78 12.23
CA SER A 85 16.75 -17.82 13.26
C SER A 85 17.54 -18.99 12.64
N ALA A 86 18.85 -18.78 12.47
CA ALA A 86 19.74 -19.86 12.10
C ALA A 86 20.26 -20.56 13.36
N THR A 87 20.15 -21.89 13.39
CA THR A 87 20.84 -22.74 14.37
C THR A 87 21.52 -23.87 13.62
N ASP A 88 22.83 -23.97 13.79
CA ASP A 88 23.64 -25.08 13.24
C ASP A 88 23.59 -26.32 14.13
N PHE A 89 22.89 -26.25 15.27
CA PHE A 89 22.75 -27.37 16.20
C PHE A 89 21.62 -28.32 15.78
N PRO A 90 21.75 -29.63 16.01
CA PRO A 90 20.78 -30.65 15.62
C PRO A 90 19.56 -30.73 16.56
N PHE A 91 18.98 -29.58 16.91
CA PHE A 91 17.76 -29.52 17.72
C PHE A 91 16.53 -29.91 16.91
N THR A 92 15.60 -30.60 17.55
CA THR A 92 14.27 -30.83 17.00
C THR A 92 13.39 -29.58 17.16
N ALA A 93 12.30 -29.51 16.40
CA ALA A 93 11.31 -28.44 16.58
C ALA A 93 10.78 -28.40 18.04
N TYR A 94 10.62 -29.58 18.67
CA TYR A 94 10.22 -29.67 20.08
C TYR A 94 11.23 -29.00 21.02
N ASP A 95 12.52 -29.27 20.84
CA ASP A 95 13.58 -28.67 21.66
C ASP A 95 13.56 -27.14 21.54
N ILE A 96 13.41 -26.63 20.32
CA ILE A 96 13.32 -25.20 20.07
C ILE A 96 12.13 -24.57 20.80
N VAL A 97 10.92 -25.17 20.71
CA VAL A 97 9.74 -24.63 21.39
C VAL A 97 9.85 -24.74 22.90
N MET A 98 10.44 -25.84 23.42
CA MET A 98 10.68 -26.04 24.85
C MET A 98 11.63 -24.97 25.43
N MET A 99 12.59 -24.43 24.65
CA MET A 99 13.43 -23.30 25.08
C MET A 99 12.59 -22.07 25.48
N GLY A 100 11.39 -21.89 24.91
CA GLY A 100 10.45 -20.85 25.33
C GLY A 100 10.00 -20.96 26.78
N ARG A 101 10.16 -22.13 27.41
CA ARG A 101 9.79 -22.35 28.82
C ARG A 101 10.86 -21.90 29.82
N LEU A 102 12.09 -21.59 29.37
CA LEU A 102 13.22 -21.22 30.24
C LEU A 102 12.87 -20.16 31.30
N PRO A 103 12.11 -19.07 31.01
CA PRO A 103 11.74 -18.09 32.03
C PRO A 103 10.80 -18.62 33.12
N HIS A 104 10.17 -19.76 32.91
CA HIS A 104 9.24 -20.40 33.85
C HIS A 104 9.88 -21.51 34.69
N MET A 105 10.99 -22.05 34.22
CA MET A 105 11.73 -23.10 34.96
C MET A 105 12.39 -22.54 36.25
N GLY A 106 12.31 -23.28 37.33
CA GLY A 106 12.84 -22.84 38.61
C GLY A 106 14.36 -23.00 38.71
N SER A 107 14.87 -24.23 38.57
CA SER A 107 16.28 -24.61 38.60
C SER A 107 16.65 -25.30 37.30
N ARG A 108 17.89 -25.08 36.82
CA ARG A 108 18.43 -25.80 35.64
C ARG A 108 18.47 -27.32 35.80
N LEU A 109 18.34 -27.81 37.05
CA LEU A 109 18.33 -29.23 37.39
C LEU A 109 16.91 -29.84 37.52
N ALA A 110 15.88 -29.00 37.54
CA ALA A 110 14.50 -29.48 37.49
C ALA A 110 14.18 -29.82 36.03
N GLY A 111 13.97 -31.10 35.72
CA GLY A 111 13.54 -31.54 34.38
C GLY A 111 12.25 -30.90 33.93
N GLU A 112 11.85 -31.19 32.69
CA GLU A 112 10.60 -30.73 32.09
C GLU A 112 9.40 -31.12 32.97
N SER A 113 8.55 -30.17 33.29
CA SER A 113 7.32 -30.44 34.04
C SER A 113 6.17 -30.79 33.08
N LYS A 114 5.19 -31.57 33.54
CA LYS A 114 3.96 -31.85 32.78
C LYS A 114 3.25 -30.56 32.36
N LYS A 115 3.40 -29.49 33.14
CA LYS A 115 2.86 -28.16 32.81
C LYS A 115 3.58 -27.55 31.61
N ASP A 116 4.91 -27.67 31.54
CA ASP A 116 5.69 -27.14 30.42
C ASP A 116 5.40 -27.90 29.13
N GLU A 117 5.29 -29.25 29.20
CA GLU A 117 4.86 -30.06 28.07
C GLU A 117 3.46 -29.68 27.54
N ALA A 118 2.52 -29.39 28.45
CA ALA A 118 1.18 -28.98 28.08
C ALA A 118 1.18 -27.60 27.34
N VAL A 119 1.99 -26.65 27.84
CA VAL A 119 2.15 -25.33 27.18
C VAL A 119 2.84 -25.47 25.82
N VAL A 120 3.86 -26.29 25.70
CA VAL A 120 4.55 -26.56 24.43
C VAL A 120 3.59 -27.19 23.44
N ARG A 121 2.77 -28.16 23.86
CA ARG A 121 1.75 -28.78 23.01
C ARG A 121 0.75 -27.74 22.51
N TRP A 122 0.22 -26.92 23.40
CA TRP A 122 -0.68 -25.81 23.07
C TRP A 122 -0.06 -24.85 22.04
N ALA A 123 1.21 -24.47 22.24
CA ALA A 123 1.90 -23.57 21.32
C ALA A 123 2.05 -24.16 19.90
N PHE A 124 2.37 -25.45 19.81
CA PHE A 124 2.41 -26.16 18.53
C PHE A 124 1.03 -26.21 17.84
N ASP A 125 -0.02 -26.49 18.61
CA ASP A 125 -1.39 -26.59 18.07
C ASP A 125 -1.87 -25.21 17.58
N ARG A 126 -1.60 -24.14 18.34
CA ARG A 126 -1.95 -22.75 17.94
C ARG A 126 -1.24 -22.28 16.67
N THR A 127 -0.01 -22.70 16.44
CA THR A 127 0.76 -22.34 15.24
C THR A 127 0.58 -23.33 14.07
N GLY A 128 -0.21 -24.40 14.27
CA GLY A 128 -0.49 -25.40 13.24
C GLY A 128 0.73 -26.26 12.83
N CYS A 129 1.76 -26.34 13.69
CA CYS A 129 2.99 -27.06 13.37
C CYS A 129 3.25 -28.31 14.22
N SER A 130 2.19 -28.90 14.81
CA SER A 130 2.27 -30.11 15.66
C SER A 130 2.90 -31.31 14.97
N HIS A 131 2.75 -31.43 13.64
CA HIS A 131 3.33 -32.48 12.83
C HIS A 131 4.87 -32.40 12.69
N LEU A 132 5.45 -31.23 13.06
CA LEU A 132 6.89 -30.96 12.93
C LEU A 132 7.69 -31.31 14.19
N LYS A 133 7.06 -31.67 15.31
CA LYS A 133 7.69 -31.81 16.64
C LYS A 133 8.99 -32.60 16.64
N GLY A 134 9.03 -33.76 15.96
CA GLY A 134 10.18 -34.62 15.90
C GLY A 134 11.18 -34.32 14.79
N ARG A 135 10.89 -33.39 13.89
CA ARG A 135 11.78 -33.04 12.78
C ARG A 135 12.91 -32.13 13.27
N ARG A 136 14.07 -32.26 12.65
CA ARG A 136 15.20 -31.35 12.93
C ARG A 136 14.87 -29.97 12.40
N PHE A 137 15.16 -28.94 13.18
CA PHE A 137 14.88 -27.55 12.82
C PHE A 137 15.58 -27.12 11.50
N SER A 138 16.81 -27.65 11.28
CA SER A 138 17.57 -27.41 10.06
C SER A 138 16.92 -27.97 8.77
N GLU A 139 16.05 -28.98 8.90
CA GLU A 139 15.38 -29.64 7.78
C GLU A 139 14.03 -29.02 7.41
N LEU A 140 13.58 -28.01 8.18
CA LEU A 140 12.31 -27.34 7.97
C LEU A 140 12.42 -26.29 6.86
N SER A 141 11.34 -26.11 6.09
CA SER A 141 11.19 -24.99 5.16
C SER A 141 11.17 -23.66 5.90
N GLY A 142 11.33 -22.53 5.19
CA GLY A 142 11.30 -21.19 5.79
C GLY A 142 10.02 -20.91 6.57
N GLY A 143 8.86 -21.23 6.01
CA GLY A 143 7.56 -21.04 6.67
C GLY A 143 7.35 -21.97 7.87
N GLU A 144 7.79 -23.24 7.77
CA GLU A 144 7.77 -24.18 8.90
C GLU A 144 8.66 -23.70 10.04
N ARG A 145 9.88 -23.23 9.74
CA ARG A 145 10.78 -22.65 10.75
C ARG A 145 10.13 -21.45 11.44
N GLN A 146 9.52 -20.55 10.66
CA GLN A 146 8.88 -19.37 11.21
C GLN A 146 7.72 -19.74 12.16
N ARG A 147 6.88 -20.72 11.81
CA ARG A 147 5.82 -21.25 12.69
C ARG A 147 6.39 -21.83 14.00
N VAL A 148 7.50 -22.57 13.94
CA VAL A 148 8.19 -23.14 15.12
C VAL A 148 8.77 -22.03 16.00
N ILE A 149 9.34 -20.97 15.43
CA ILE A 149 9.85 -19.81 16.20
C ILE A 149 8.73 -19.03 16.86
N ILE A 150 7.58 -18.85 16.19
CA ILE A 150 6.39 -18.28 16.83
C ILE A 150 5.89 -19.20 17.95
N ALA A 151 5.84 -20.52 17.75
CA ALA A 151 5.48 -21.47 18.81
C ALA A 151 6.41 -21.35 20.02
N ARG A 152 7.72 -21.19 19.81
CA ARG A 152 8.70 -20.91 20.89
C ARG A 152 8.35 -19.63 21.66
N ALA A 153 8.02 -18.57 20.92
CA ALA A 153 7.62 -17.30 21.52
C ALA A 153 6.32 -17.44 22.34
N LEU A 154 5.32 -18.17 21.81
CA LEU A 154 4.08 -18.46 22.53
C LEU A 154 4.28 -19.34 23.76
N ALA A 155 5.17 -20.35 23.68
CA ALA A 155 5.53 -21.19 24.83
C ALA A 155 6.06 -20.39 26.00
N GLN A 156 6.62 -19.22 25.76
CA GLN A 156 7.04 -18.26 26.82
C GLN A 156 5.84 -17.63 27.55
N GLN A 157 4.62 -17.74 27.03
CA GLN A 157 3.40 -17.12 27.55
C GLN A 157 3.56 -15.61 27.77
N PRO A 158 3.99 -14.85 26.75
CA PRO A 158 4.25 -13.43 26.88
C PRO A 158 2.95 -12.64 26.96
N LYS A 159 3.02 -11.39 27.44
CA LYS A 159 1.96 -10.40 27.32
C LYS A 159 2.05 -9.63 26.01
N VAL A 160 3.26 -9.42 25.50
CA VAL A 160 3.54 -8.72 24.25
C VAL A 160 4.41 -9.60 23.36
N LEU A 161 3.99 -9.78 22.13
CA LEU A 161 4.76 -10.44 21.07
C LEU A 161 5.38 -9.38 20.16
N LEU A 162 6.70 -9.35 20.12
CA LEU A 162 7.47 -8.48 19.24
C LEU A 162 7.96 -9.27 18.03
N LEU A 163 7.58 -8.85 16.84
CA LEU A 163 7.89 -9.52 15.59
C LEU A 163 8.80 -8.61 14.75
N ASP A 164 9.99 -9.08 14.43
CA ASP A 164 10.92 -8.35 13.54
C ASP A 164 10.86 -8.99 12.15
N GLU A 165 10.08 -8.40 11.25
CA GLU A 165 9.87 -8.83 9.86
C GLU A 165 9.40 -10.31 9.72
N PRO A 166 8.24 -10.68 10.28
CA PRO A 166 7.81 -12.09 10.38
C PRO A 166 7.50 -12.75 9.04
N THR A 167 7.38 -12.01 7.94
CA THR A 167 7.00 -12.48 6.61
C THR A 167 8.14 -12.52 5.60
N VAL A 168 9.35 -12.12 6.01
CA VAL A 168 10.53 -12.16 5.15
C VAL A 168 10.84 -13.62 4.76
N TYR A 169 11.24 -13.82 3.49
CA TYR A 169 11.54 -15.13 2.88
C TYR A 169 10.33 -16.06 2.68
N LEU A 170 9.10 -15.57 2.83
CA LEU A 170 7.89 -16.31 2.50
C LEU A 170 7.36 -15.85 1.13
N ASP A 171 6.78 -16.80 0.38
CA ASP A 171 5.99 -16.46 -0.80
C ASP A 171 4.69 -15.75 -0.42
N ILE A 172 3.96 -15.25 -1.39
CA ILE A 172 2.73 -14.47 -1.17
C ILE A 172 1.73 -15.25 -0.30
N SER A 173 1.49 -16.53 -0.59
CA SER A 173 0.56 -17.37 0.20
C SER A 173 1.03 -17.50 1.64
N GLY A 174 2.32 -17.82 1.84
CA GLY A 174 2.93 -17.93 3.15
C GLY A 174 2.90 -16.65 3.96
N GLN A 175 3.04 -15.49 3.31
CA GLN A 175 2.91 -14.19 3.97
C GLN A 175 1.51 -13.98 4.53
N PHE A 176 0.45 -14.22 3.73
CA PHE A 176 -0.93 -14.10 4.20
C PHE A 176 -1.25 -15.10 5.31
N GLU A 177 -0.89 -16.37 5.14
CA GLU A 177 -1.09 -17.39 6.17
C GLU A 177 -0.42 -17.04 7.50
N MET A 178 0.78 -16.46 7.42
CA MET A 178 1.53 -16.02 8.60
C MET A 178 0.85 -14.83 9.28
N MET A 179 0.42 -13.83 8.52
CA MET A 179 -0.28 -12.66 9.06
C MET A 179 -1.65 -13.04 9.64
N ASP A 180 -2.37 -13.96 8.99
CA ASP A 180 -3.63 -14.49 9.51
C ASP A 180 -3.42 -15.27 10.82
N LEU A 181 -2.33 -16.04 10.94
CA LEU A 181 -1.94 -16.69 12.18
C LEU A 181 -1.70 -15.65 13.28
N ILE A 182 -0.87 -14.63 12.99
CA ILE A 182 -0.53 -13.57 13.94
C ILE A 182 -1.80 -12.80 14.36
N ARG A 183 -2.71 -12.50 13.44
CA ARG A 183 -3.98 -11.82 13.74
C ARG A 183 -4.89 -12.67 14.61
N ARG A 184 -4.98 -13.99 14.39
CA ARG A 184 -5.70 -14.90 15.27
C ARG A 184 -5.13 -14.94 16.68
N LEU A 185 -3.82 -14.98 16.84
CA LEU A 185 -3.16 -14.90 18.17
C LEU A 185 -3.50 -13.58 18.89
N ASN A 186 -3.63 -12.48 18.14
CA ASN A 186 -4.06 -11.22 18.71
C ASN A 186 -5.53 -11.25 19.13
N THR A 187 -6.44 -11.63 18.22
CA THR A 187 -7.88 -11.53 18.46
C THR A 187 -8.46 -12.62 19.38
N GLU A 188 -7.99 -13.87 19.26
CA GLU A 188 -8.51 -15.00 20.02
C GLU A 188 -7.79 -15.21 21.36
N ASP A 189 -6.47 -14.95 21.41
CA ASP A 189 -5.68 -15.10 22.63
C ASP A 189 -5.46 -13.77 23.38
N GLY A 190 -5.94 -12.65 22.83
CA GLY A 190 -5.82 -11.32 23.44
C GLY A 190 -4.37 -10.82 23.50
N LEU A 191 -3.49 -11.33 22.67
CA LEU A 191 -2.07 -11.02 22.71
C LEU A 191 -1.78 -9.63 22.11
N THR A 192 -1.10 -8.77 22.86
CA THR A 192 -0.61 -7.50 22.31
C THR A 192 0.53 -7.77 21.35
N ILE A 193 0.49 -7.18 20.15
CA ILE A 193 1.47 -7.44 19.09
C ILE A 193 2.10 -6.13 18.62
N VAL A 194 3.42 -6.14 18.45
CA VAL A 194 4.17 -5.10 17.74
C VAL A 194 4.97 -5.79 16.64
N ALA A 195 4.62 -5.54 15.39
CA ALA A 195 5.25 -6.18 14.24
C ALA A 195 5.92 -5.17 13.32
N VAL A 196 7.21 -5.35 13.06
CA VAL A 196 7.89 -4.62 11.98
C VAL A 196 7.40 -5.18 10.66
N LEU A 197 6.82 -4.32 9.85
CA LEU A 197 6.27 -4.68 8.54
C LEU A 197 6.90 -3.78 7.46
N HIS A 198 7.10 -4.34 6.26
CA HIS A 198 7.63 -3.60 5.11
C HIS A 198 6.56 -3.29 4.07
N ASP A 199 5.55 -4.14 3.95
CA ASP A 199 4.44 -3.94 3.04
C ASP A 199 3.38 -3.06 3.70
N ILE A 200 3.13 -1.88 3.09
CA ILE A 200 2.17 -0.89 3.57
C ILE A 200 0.75 -1.46 3.56
N ASN A 201 0.39 -2.23 2.53
CA ASN A 201 -0.95 -2.79 2.40
C ASN A 201 -1.18 -3.91 3.43
N MET A 202 -0.14 -4.71 3.73
CA MET A 202 -0.19 -5.66 4.85
C MET A 202 -0.35 -4.95 6.19
N ALA A 203 0.41 -3.87 6.43
CA ALA A 203 0.28 -3.08 7.65
C ALA A 203 -1.12 -2.45 7.77
N ALA A 204 -1.66 -1.91 6.68
CA ALA A 204 -3.00 -1.34 6.64
C ALA A 204 -4.09 -2.36 6.97
N ARG A 205 -3.95 -3.59 6.45
CA ARG A 205 -4.95 -4.65 6.61
C ARG A 205 -4.96 -5.30 8.00
N TYR A 206 -3.78 -5.49 8.60
CA TYR A 206 -3.65 -6.33 9.80
C TYR A 206 -3.47 -5.54 11.11
N SER A 207 -3.03 -4.28 11.03
CA SER A 207 -2.75 -3.48 12.24
C SER A 207 -3.96 -2.67 12.67
N ASP A 208 -4.20 -2.58 13.97
CA ASP A 208 -5.17 -1.65 14.55
C ASP A 208 -4.63 -0.21 14.49
N ARG A 209 -3.33 -0.04 14.76
CA ARG A 209 -2.62 1.23 14.61
C ARG A 209 -1.24 1.01 14.01
N VAL A 210 -0.71 2.06 13.40
CA VAL A 210 0.60 2.05 12.75
C VAL A 210 1.50 3.11 13.35
N VAL A 211 2.68 2.70 13.80
CA VAL A 211 3.80 3.58 14.13
C VAL A 211 4.64 3.77 12.88
N LEU A 212 4.77 4.99 12.40
CA LEU A 212 5.62 5.35 11.28
C LEU A 212 6.85 6.10 11.77
N LEU A 213 8.02 5.48 11.60
CA LEU A 213 9.31 6.08 11.97
C LEU A 213 10.05 6.62 10.76
N ASN A 214 10.65 7.80 10.91
CA ASN A 214 11.52 8.39 9.90
C ASN A 214 12.73 9.06 10.57
N GLY A 215 13.97 8.69 10.17
CA GLY A 215 15.19 9.26 10.71
C GLY A 215 15.28 9.22 12.25
N GLY A 216 14.78 8.14 12.87
CA GLY A 216 14.77 7.97 14.32
C GLY A 216 13.69 8.77 15.07
N ARG A 217 12.74 9.39 14.36
CA ARG A 217 11.63 10.15 14.94
C ARG A 217 10.29 9.47 14.64
N LEU A 218 9.33 9.72 15.52
CA LEU A 218 7.94 9.34 15.28
C LEU A 218 7.32 10.36 14.32
N GLU A 219 7.00 9.92 13.11
CA GLU A 219 6.33 10.73 12.10
C GLU A 219 4.81 10.72 12.29
N ALA A 220 4.25 9.53 12.54
CA ALA A 220 2.83 9.35 12.80
C ALA A 220 2.59 8.11 13.69
N PHE A 221 1.50 8.14 14.47
CA PHE A 221 1.01 6.99 15.23
C PHE A 221 -0.51 7.08 15.37
N ASP A 222 -1.23 6.39 14.51
CA ASP A 222 -2.69 6.36 14.49
C ASP A 222 -3.21 5.15 13.69
N HIS A 223 -4.52 5.09 13.42
CA HIS A 223 -5.13 4.14 12.51
C HIS A 223 -4.49 4.20 11.11
N PRO A 224 -4.44 3.08 10.38
CA PRO A 224 -3.79 3.04 9.06
C PRO A 224 -4.27 4.11 8.08
N ASP A 225 -5.55 4.46 8.08
CA ASP A 225 -6.14 5.45 7.17
C ASP A 225 -5.73 6.90 7.48
N GLU A 226 -5.38 7.19 8.72
CA GLU A 226 -4.82 8.49 9.13
C GLU A 226 -3.32 8.56 8.86
N VAL A 227 -2.61 7.45 9.01
CA VAL A 227 -1.15 7.38 8.82
C VAL A 227 -0.77 7.32 7.34
N PHE A 228 -1.45 6.47 6.56
CA PHE A 228 -1.10 6.25 5.15
C PHE A 228 -1.81 7.23 4.23
N THR A 229 -1.34 8.47 4.22
CA THR A 229 -1.75 9.49 3.26
C THR A 229 -0.71 9.66 2.16
N THR A 230 -1.12 10.19 1.00
CA THR A 230 -0.19 10.52 -0.10
C THR A 230 0.95 11.43 0.39
N ASN A 231 0.64 12.39 1.27
CA ASN A 231 1.64 13.32 1.79
C ASN A 231 2.62 12.65 2.74
N THR A 232 2.12 11.83 3.67
CA THR A 232 2.95 11.13 4.66
C THR A 232 3.88 10.14 3.96
N ILE A 233 3.35 9.35 3.01
CA ILE A 233 4.17 8.37 2.28
C ILE A 233 5.23 9.08 1.43
N ARG A 234 4.88 10.17 0.77
CA ARG A 234 5.87 10.97 0.02
C ARG A 234 6.96 11.54 0.93
N ALA A 235 6.59 12.08 2.08
CA ALA A 235 7.55 12.66 3.04
C ALA A 235 8.52 11.62 3.60
N VAL A 236 8.04 10.40 3.90
CA VAL A 236 8.81 9.36 4.56
C VAL A 236 9.59 8.48 3.58
N TYR A 237 8.97 8.09 2.45
CA TYR A 237 9.55 7.14 1.50
C TYR A 237 10.05 7.79 0.20
N GLY A 238 9.70 9.08 -0.04
CA GLY A 238 10.11 9.80 -1.25
C GLY A 238 9.40 9.33 -2.53
N VAL A 239 8.32 8.55 -2.41
CA VAL A 239 7.56 8.00 -3.54
C VAL A 239 6.20 8.65 -3.67
N ASP A 240 5.74 8.82 -4.91
CA ASP A 240 4.40 9.29 -5.19
C ASP A 240 3.44 8.10 -5.29
N VAL A 241 2.32 8.18 -4.55
CA VAL A 241 1.35 7.10 -4.45
C VAL A 241 -0.08 7.61 -4.58
N ALA A 242 -0.97 6.74 -5.06
CA ALA A 242 -2.40 6.88 -4.87
C ALA A 242 -2.81 6.10 -3.61
N VAL A 243 -3.53 6.75 -2.71
CA VAL A 243 -4.12 6.12 -1.54
C VAL A 243 -5.62 6.02 -1.79
N ARG A 244 -6.16 4.81 -1.75
CA ARG A 244 -7.58 4.53 -1.97
C ARG A 244 -8.13 3.73 -0.79
N LYS A 245 -9.44 3.83 -0.56
CA LYS A 245 -10.16 2.95 0.39
C LYS A 245 -10.95 1.94 -0.40
N ASP A 246 -10.87 0.67 0.00
CA ASP A 246 -11.74 -0.36 -0.53
C ASP A 246 -13.20 -0.04 -0.14
N PRO A 247 -14.15 -0.01 -1.09
CA PRO A 247 -15.53 0.37 -0.80
C PRO A 247 -16.29 -0.63 0.07
N LEU A 248 -15.81 -1.89 0.18
CA LEU A 248 -16.46 -2.95 0.95
C LEU A 248 -15.84 -3.14 2.33
N THR A 249 -14.51 -3.18 2.40
CA THR A 249 -13.78 -3.43 3.67
C THR A 249 -13.38 -2.15 4.38
N HIS A 250 -13.40 -1.01 3.67
CA HIS A 250 -12.88 0.29 4.11
C HIS A 250 -11.37 0.31 4.37
N ASP A 251 -10.68 -0.79 4.04
CA ASP A 251 -9.23 -0.87 4.17
C ASP A 251 -8.53 0.11 3.23
N VAL A 252 -7.44 0.68 3.70
CA VAL A 252 -6.60 1.57 2.90
C VAL A 252 -5.71 0.75 1.96
N PHE A 253 -5.69 1.15 0.71
CA PHE A 253 -4.86 0.56 -0.34
C PHE A 253 -3.91 1.59 -0.93
N VAL A 254 -2.62 1.31 -0.87
CA VAL A 254 -1.57 2.18 -1.40
C VAL A 254 -1.02 1.59 -2.68
N MET A 255 -1.12 2.35 -3.77
CA MET A 255 -0.62 1.98 -5.09
C MET A 255 0.47 2.97 -5.53
N PRO A 256 1.65 2.49 -5.95
CA PRO A 256 2.65 3.36 -6.55
C PRO A 256 2.09 4.05 -7.79
N ARG A 257 2.27 5.37 -7.89
CA ARG A 257 2.06 6.07 -9.15
C ARG A 257 3.32 5.93 -10.00
N SER A 258 3.16 5.64 -11.27
CA SER A 258 4.29 5.72 -12.19
C SER A 258 4.84 7.15 -12.15
N PRO A 259 6.18 7.35 -12.14
CA PRO A 259 6.72 8.68 -12.28
C PRO A 259 6.16 9.27 -13.58
N ILE A 260 5.49 10.42 -13.44
CA ILE A 260 5.09 11.19 -14.63
C ILE A 260 6.41 11.62 -15.25
N VAL A 261 6.73 11.07 -16.40
CA VAL A 261 7.79 11.61 -17.22
C VAL A 261 7.31 13.01 -17.61
N LEU A 262 7.75 14.02 -16.83
CA LEU A 262 7.49 15.42 -17.19
C LEU A 262 7.93 15.57 -18.64
N ALA A 263 6.95 15.80 -19.51
CA ALA A 263 7.19 15.95 -20.94
C ALA A 263 8.41 16.85 -21.13
N THR A 264 9.50 16.26 -21.61
CA THR A 264 10.58 17.06 -22.15
C THR A 264 9.90 17.97 -23.18
N LYS A 265 10.24 19.25 -23.25
CA LYS A 265 9.60 20.33 -24.04
C LYS A 265 9.30 20.06 -25.52
N ARG A 266 9.26 18.81 -25.98
CA ARG A 266 9.10 18.35 -27.35
C ARG A 266 7.78 17.68 -27.67
N GLY A 267 6.95 17.27 -26.68
CA GLY A 267 5.66 16.65 -26.93
C GLY A 267 4.59 17.67 -27.40
N ARG A 268 3.64 17.20 -28.20
CA ARG A 268 2.49 18.01 -28.65
C ARG A 268 1.46 18.17 -27.55
N ARG A 269 0.64 19.22 -27.64
CA ARG A 269 -0.57 19.34 -26.84
C ARG A 269 -1.67 18.50 -27.49
N ILE A 270 -2.30 17.62 -26.71
CA ILE A 270 -3.37 16.71 -27.16
C ILE A 270 -4.54 16.82 -26.22
N HIS A 271 -5.72 17.07 -26.76
CA HIS A 271 -6.95 17.13 -26.00
C HIS A 271 -7.76 15.84 -26.21
N VAL A 272 -8.16 15.17 -25.11
CA VAL A 272 -8.84 13.88 -25.14
C VAL A 272 -10.29 14.06 -24.73
N LEU A 273 -11.21 13.69 -25.61
CA LEU A 273 -12.64 13.62 -25.36
C LEU A 273 -13.00 12.18 -25.05
N CYS A 274 -13.33 11.89 -23.79
CA CYS A 274 -13.52 10.53 -23.28
C CYS A 274 -14.65 10.47 -22.24
N GLY A 275 -14.85 9.29 -21.65
CA GLY A 275 -15.79 9.00 -20.58
C GLY A 275 -15.99 7.49 -20.43
N GLY A 276 -16.50 7.07 -19.27
CA GLY A 276 -16.83 5.67 -19.00
C GLY A 276 -15.63 4.72 -19.00
N GLY A 277 -14.43 5.21 -18.68
CA GLY A 277 -13.21 4.41 -18.61
C GLY A 277 -12.47 4.21 -19.94
N SER A 278 -12.96 4.82 -21.03
CA SER A 278 -12.35 4.67 -22.37
C SER A 278 -11.08 5.49 -22.55
N GLY A 279 -10.87 6.53 -21.74
CA GLY A 279 -9.77 7.49 -21.85
C GLY A 279 -8.52 7.12 -21.07
N GLY A 280 -8.64 6.37 -19.97
CA GLY A 280 -7.52 6.08 -19.05
C GLY A 280 -6.27 5.51 -19.74
N PRO A 281 -6.37 4.41 -20.52
CA PRO A 281 -5.23 3.84 -21.25
C PRO A 281 -4.61 4.82 -22.26
N ILE A 282 -5.43 5.63 -22.91
CA ILE A 282 -5.01 6.59 -23.93
C ILE A 282 -4.25 7.75 -23.30
N MET A 283 -4.80 8.34 -22.23
CA MET A 283 -4.15 9.40 -21.47
C MET A 283 -2.79 8.93 -20.96
N ARG A 284 -2.72 7.70 -20.41
CA ARG A 284 -1.49 7.11 -19.93
C ARG A 284 -0.44 7.01 -21.02
N ALA A 285 -0.78 6.42 -22.17
CA ALA A 285 0.15 6.23 -23.28
C ALA A 285 0.68 7.57 -23.82
N LEU A 286 -0.18 8.58 -23.93
CA LEU A 286 0.19 9.92 -24.39
C LEU A 286 1.13 10.62 -23.39
N VAL A 287 0.84 10.55 -22.09
CA VAL A 287 1.69 11.12 -21.03
C VAL A 287 3.03 10.40 -20.97
N ASP A 288 3.06 9.07 -21.00
CA ASP A 288 4.28 8.26 -20.97
C ASP A 288 5.16 8.52 -22.20
N SER A 289 4.57 8.92 -23.34
CA SER A 289 5.29 9.33 -24.55
C SER A 289 5.73 10.80 -24.53
N GLY A 290 5.48 11.53 -23.44
CA GLY A 290 5.95 12.89 -23.23
C GLY A 290 5.07 13.99 -23.86
N HIS A 291 3.82 13.68 -24.22
CA HIS A 291 2.86 14.66 -24.72
C HIS A 291 2.21 15.44 -23.56
N SER A 292 1.82 16.69 -23.82
CA SER A 292 0.99 17.49 -22.90
C SER A 292 -0.47 17.17 -23.15
N VAL A 293 -1.13 16.49 -22.22
CA VAL A 293 -2.52 16.03 -22.34
C VAL A 293 -3.45 16.92 -21.54
N SER A 294 -4.62 17.23 -22.10
CA SER A 294 -5.78 17.78 -21.39
C SER A 294 -7.03 16.96 -21.72
N VAL A 295 -8.04 17.02 -20.86
CA VAL A 295 -9.24 16.19 -21.00
C VAL A 295 -10.47 17.07 -21.07
N GLY A 296 -11.41 16.70 -21.91
CA GLY A 296 -12.71 17.35 -22.05
C GLY A 296 -13.58 17.25 -20.79
N VAL A 297 -14.85 17.57 -20.93
CA VAL A 297 -15.73 17.61 -19.76
C VAL A 297 -16.05 16.19 -19.27
N LEU A 298 -15.71 15.92 -18.01
CA LEU A 298 -16.02 14.68 -17.30
C LEU A 298 -16.79 14.94 -16.01
N ASN A 299 -17.73 14.07 -15.67
CA ASN A 299 -18.36 14.08 -14.35
C ASN A 299 -17.34 13.61 -13.28
N VAL A 300 -17.39 14.18 -12.09
CA VAL A 300 -16.45 13.87 -10.99
C VAL A 300 -16.43 12.39 -10.58
N LEU A 301 -17.50 11.63 -10.82
CA LEU A 301 -17.59 10.19 -10.56
C LEU A 301 -17.26 9.30 -11.77
N ASP A 302 -16.83 9.89 -12.90
CA ASP A 302 -16.40 9.11 -14.06
C ASP A 302 -15.04 8.46 -13.80
N SER A 303 -14.85 7.20 -14.22
CA SER A 303 -13.59 6.49 -14.07
C SER A 303 -12.41 7.14 -14.83
N ASP A 304 -12.71 7.86 -15.92
CA ASP A 304 -11.71 8.66 -16.64
C ASP A 304 -11.33 9.92 -15.86
N TYR A 305 -12.24 10.49 -15.05
CA TYR A 305 -11.91 11.58 -14.13
C TYR A 305 -10.88 11.14 -13.09
N GLU A 306 -11.07 9.95 -12.50
CA GLU A 306 -10.08 9.38 -11.57
C GLU A 306 -8.74 9.14 -12.26
N SER A 307 -8.76 8.55 -13.47
CA SER A 307 -7.55 8.27 -14.25
C SER A 307 -6.78 9.55 -14.59
N ALA A 308 -7.47 10.61 -15.00
CA ALA A 308 -6.86 11.90 -15.33
C ALA A 308 -6.31 12.59 -14.07
N THR A 309 -7.01 12.49 -12.94
CA THR A 309 -6.52 12.99 -11.63
C THR A 309 -5.26 12.26 -11.22
N ASP A 310 -5.21 10.93 -11.33
CA ASP A 310 -4.03 10.13 -11.02
C ASP A 310 -2.83 10.48 -11.91
N LEU A 311 -3.09 10.79 -13.18
CA LEU A 311 -2.09 11.23 -14.15
C LEU A 311 -1.75 12.74 -14.05
N ARG A 312 -2.42 13.49 -13.17
CA ARG A 312 -2.30 14.97 -13.05
C ARG A 312 -2.54 15.70 -14.37
N VAL A 313 -3.41 15.15 -15.18
CA VAL A 313 -3.82 15.77 -16.44
C VAL A 313 -4.90 16.83 -16.15
N PRO A 314 -4.81 18.03 -16.72
CA PRO A 314 -5.88 19.02 -16.60
C PRO A 314 -7.21 18.50 -17.09
N ILE A 315 -8.26 18.66 -16.29
CA ILE A 315 -9.62 18.15 -16.53
C ILE A 315 -10.61 19.31 -16.40
N ILE A 316 -11.62 19.32 -17.27
CA ILE A 316 -12.79 20.16 -17.09
C ILE A 316 -13.85 19.31 -16.37
N ALA A 317 -14.17 19.69 -15.13
CA ALA A 317 -15.01 18.87 -14.25
C ALA A 317 -16.46 19.39 -14.24
N GLU A 318 -17.42 18.47 -14.42
CA GLU A 318 -18.84 18.72 -14.19
C GLU A 318 -19.30 17.99 -12.91
N VAL A 319 -20.33 18.51 -12.26
CA VAL A 319 -20.89 17.87 -11.07
C VAL A 319 -21.48 16.50 -11.40
N PRO A 320 -21.49 15.55 -10.43
CA PRO A 320 -21.98 14.21 -10.67
C PRO A 320 -23.40 14.16 -11.24
N PHE A 321 -23.62 13.30 -12.23
CA PHE A 321 -24.92 13.05 -12.88
C PHE A 321 -25.55 14.26 -13.60
N ALA A 322 -24.86 15.39 -13.70
CA ALA A 322 -25.34 16.53 -14.47
C ALA A 322 -25.05 16.38 -15.96
N GLN A 323 -25.84 17.07 -16.76
CA GLN A 323 -25.50 17.31 -18.16
C GLN A 323 -24.39 18.34 -18.25
N ILE A 324 -23.56 18.24 -19.29
CA ILE A 324 -22.51 19.23 -19.52
C ILE A 324 -23.17 20.63 -19.67
N SER A 325 -22.82 21.52 -18.73
CA SER A 325 -23.29 22.92 -18.71
C SER A 325 -22.69 23.70 -19.88
N ASP A 326 -23.32 24.85 -20.23
CA ASP A 326 -22.80 25.71 -21.29
C ASP A 326 -21.45 26.32 -20.92
N ASP A 327 -21.22 26.63 -19.66
CA ASP A 327 -19.94 27.17 -19.15
C ASP A 327 -18.80 26.15 -19.29
N MET A 328 -19.01 24.90 -18.87
CA MET A 328 -18.02 23.82 -19.01
C MET A 328 -17.79 23.46 -20.48
N HIS A 329 -18.82 23.48 -21.30
CA HIS A 329 -18.67 23.30 -22.74
C HIS A 329 -17.82 24.44 -23.35
N ALA A 330 -18.07 25.69 -23.00
CA ALA A 330 -17.30 26.83 -23.49
C ALA A 330 -15.82 26.75 -23.06
N GLU A 331 -15.55 26.25 -21.85
CA GLU A 331 -14.18 26.01 -21.38
C GLU A 331 -13.50 24.88 -22.19
N ASN A 332 -14.26 23.83 -22.50
CA ASN A 332 -13.80 22.73 -23.36
C ASN A 332 -13.36 23.23 -24.75
N LEU A 333 -14.17 24.09 -25.36
CA LEU A 333 -13.84 24.69 -26.66
C LEU A 333 -12.58 25.57 -26.59
N ARG A 334 -12.38 26.34 -25.50
CA ARG A 334 -11.15 27.12 -25.29
C ARG A 334 -9.90 26.22 -25.18
N CYS A 335 -9.99 25.09 -24.49
CA CYS A 335 -8.88 24.11 -24.42
C CYS A 335 -8.58 23.52 -25.80
N ILE A 336 -9.60 23.28 -26.62
CA ILE A 336 -9.46 22.80 -28.00
C ILE A 336 -8.75 23.85 -28.87
N ASP A 337 -9.05 25.13 -28.71
CA ASP A 337 -8.41 26.20 -29.49
C ASP A 337 -6.90 26.25 -29.27
N GLU A 338 -6.44 25.94 -28.06
CA GLU A 338 -5.02 25.90 -27.70
C GLU A 338 -4.30 24.61 -28.12
N THR A 339 -5.03 23.64 -28.66
CA THR A 339 -4.54 22.28 -28.88
C THR A 339 -4.53 21.95 -30.39
N PRO A 340 -3.45 21.43 -30.97
CA PRO A 340 -3.40 21.07 -32.38
C PRO A 340 -4.08 19.73 -32.70
N ILE A 341 -4.21 18.83 -31.73
CA ILE A 341 -4.72 17.46 -31.91
C ILE A 341 -5.82 17.18 -30.88
N VAL A 342 -6.94 16.64 -31.35
CA VAL A 342 -8.05 16.17 -30.53
C VAL A 342 -8.25 14.66 -30.76
N VAL A 343 -8.38 13.90 -29.68
CA VAL A 343 -8.61 12.46 -29.71
C VAL A 343 -9.99 12.18 -29.12
N VAL A 344 -10.85 11.50 -29.87
CA VAL A 344 -12.16 11.03 -29.42
C VAL A 344 -12.05 9.54 -29.15
N THR A 345 -12.32 9.13 -27.92
CA THR A 345 -12.31 7.71 -27.52
C THR A 345 -13.69 7.09 -27.74
N PRO A 346 -13.84 5.76 -27.74
CA PRO A 346 -15.12 5.09 -27.87
C PRO A 346 -15.89 5.12 -26.53
N PHE A 347 -16.28 6.31 -26.06
CA PHE A 347 -17.03 6.48 -24.82
C PHE A 347 -18.54 6.33 -25.01
N PRO A 348 -19.29 5.87 -23.98
CA PRO A 348 -20.74 5.83 -24.01
C PRO A 348 -21.35 7.23 -24.15
N VAL A 349 -22.08 7.49 -25.20
CA VAL A 349 -22.67 8.81 -25.47
C VAL A 349 -24.16 8.81 -25.11
N GLY A 350 -24.48 9.58 -24.07
CA GLY A 350 -25.83 9.85 -23.62
C GLY A 350 -26.24 11.33 -23.81
N PRO A 351 -27.46 11.70 -23.41
CA PRO A 351 -27.90 13.10 -23.49
C PRO A 351 -27.03 14.05 -22.65
N GLY A 352 -26.43 13.53 -21.55
CA GLY A 352 -25.64 14.32 -20.63
C GLY A 352 -24.24 14.74 -21.13
N ASN A 353 -23.63 13.94 -22.02
CA ASN A 353 -22.27 14.17 -22.51
C ASN A 353 -22.16 14.35 -24.04
N PHE A 354 -23.27 14.50 -24.74
CA PHE A 354 -23.32 14.66 -26.22
C PHE A 354 -22.48 15.89 -26.66
N LYS A 355 -22.41 16.94 -25.85
CA LYS A 355 -21.59 18.13 -26.09
C LYS A 355 -20.12 17.81 -26.31
N ASN A 356 -19.57 16.70 -25.79
CA ASN A 356 -18.20 16.28 -26.12
C ASN A 356 -18.05 15.86 -27.59
N LEU A 357 -19.07 15.29 -28.24
CA LEU A 357 -19.04 15.05 -29.70
C LEU A 357 -19.18 16.35 -30.48
N GLU A 358 -20.01 17.29 -30.00
CA GLU A 358 -20.14 18.62 -30.62
C GLU A 358 -18.78 19.38 -30.55
N ALA A 359 -18.04 19.23 -29.47
CA ALA A 359 -16.71 19.77 -29.33
C ALA A 359 -15.69 19.18 -30.32
N ALA A 360 -15.80 17.88 -30.67
CA ALA A 360 -14.99 17.27 -31.72
C ALA A 360 -15.30 17.86 -33.12
N MET A 361 -16.55 18.14 -33.41
CA MET A 361 -16.95 18.82 -34.68
C MET A 361 -16.43 20.27 -34.70
N TYR A 362 -16.50 20.97 -33.60
CA TYR A 362 -15.89 22.30 -33.46
C TYR A 362 -14.38 22.25 -33.76
N ALA A 363 -13.66 21.28 -33.22
CA ALA A 363 -12.22 21.08 -33.46
C ALA A 363 -11.92 20.96 -34.96
N LEU A 364 -12.68 20.13 -35.69
CA LEU A 364 -12.53 19.99 -37.15
C LEU A 364 -12.75 21.32 -37.89
N LYS A 365 -13.83 22.04 -37.55
CA LYS A 365 -14.13 23.36 -38.13
C LYS A 365 -13.07 24.41 -37.84
N ALA A 366 -12.41 24.31 -36.69
CA ALA A 366 -11.30 25.14 -36.28
C ALA A 366 -9.95 24.69 -36.90
N GLY A 367 -9.97 23.73 -37.84
CA GLY A 367 -8.77 23.25 -38.53
C GLY A 367 -7.84 22.37 -37.68
N LYS A 368 -8.34 21.85 -36.55
CA LYS A 368 -7.58 20.93 -35.70
C LYS A 368 -7.61 19.52 -36.28
N ARG A 369 -6.58 18.75 -35.97
CA ARG A 369 -6.55 17.34 -36.36
C ARG A 369 -7.34 16.51 -35.37
N VAL A 370 -8.33 15.77 -35.85
CA VAL A 370 -9.22 14.95 -34.99
C VAL A 370 -9.02 13.47 -35.33
N TYR A 371 -8.71 12.69 -34.30
CA TYR A 371 -8.61 11.24 -34.35
C TYR A 371 -9.79 10.61 -33.61
N ILE A 372 -10.46 9.63 -34.24
CA ILE A 372 -11.55 8.85 -33.63
C ILE A 372 -11.09 7.41 -33.44
N LEU A 373 -10.93 6.96 -32.20
CA LEU A 373 -10.70 5.55 -31.92
C LEU A 373 -12.02 4.77 -32.01
N THR A 374 -12.02 3.69 -32.80
CA THR A 374 -13.22 2.91 -33.03
C THR A 374 -13.38 1.70 -32.13
N GLY A 375 -12.37 1.38 -31.28
CA GLY A 375 -12.41 0.23 -30.38
C GLY A 375 -12.51 -1.13 -31.09
N SER A 376 -12.17 -2.21 -30.38
CA SER A 376 -12.22 -3.58 -30.92
C SER A 376 -13.49 -4.37 -30.56
N GLY A 377 -14.53 -3.73 -30.01
CA GLY A 377 -15.73 -4.41 -29.50
C GLY A 377 -17.03 -3.86 -30.01
N GLU A 378 -18.03 -4.74 -30.13
CA GLU A 378 -19.43 -4.46 -30.53
C GLU A 378 -20.26 -3.71 -29.47
N SER A 379 -19.66 -3.13 -28.43
CA SER A 379 -20.40 -2.38 -27.42
C SER A 379 -21.01 -1.14 -28.07
N SER A 380 -22.33 -1.07 -28.09
CA SER A 380 -23.04 0.12 -28.51
C SER A 380 -22.65 1.30 -27.64
N ILE A 381 -22.04 2.32 -28.23
CA ILE A 381 -21.70 3.58 -27.55
C ILE A 381 -22.84 4.60 -27.64
N ASP A 382 -23.90 4.31 -28.37
CA ASP A 382 -25.01 5.23 -28.65
C ASP A 382 -26.18 4.98 -27.70
N PHE A 383 -26.41 5.88 -26.77
CA PHE A 383 -27.52 5.93 -25.83
C PHE A 383 -28.47 7.11 -26.14
N VAL A 384 -28.41 7.65 -27.38
CA VAL A 384 -29.25 8.77 -27.85
C VAL A 384 -30.05 8.43 -29.12
N GLY A 385 -30.38 7.15 -29.29
CA GLY A 385 -31.26 6.69 -30.36
C GLY A 385 -30.68 6.79 -31.77
N GLY A 386 -29.42 6.45 -31.94
CA GLY A 386 -28.70 6.46 -33.21
C GLY A 386 -28.04 7.79 -33.56
N LYS A 387 -28.29 8.86 -32.79
CA LYS A 387 -27.72 10.19 -33.05
C LYS A 387 -26.21 10.26 -32.90
N ALA A 388 -25.63 9.54 -31.91
CA ALA A 388 -24.18 9.53 -31.70
C ALA A 388 -23.47 8.85 -32.87
N ASN A 389 -23.96 7.72 -33.33
CA ASN A 389 -23.40 7.01 -34.48
C ASN A 389 -23.47 7.84 -35.76
N ALA A 390 -24.62 8.49 -36.03
CA ALA A 390 -24.76 9.41 -37.17
C ALA A 390 -23.72 10.56 -37.04
N TYR A 391 -23.57 11.15 -35.87
CA TYR A 391 -22.66 12.26 -35.66
C TYR A 391 -21.19 11.85 -35.83
N LEU A 392 -20.81 10.61 -35.42
CA LEU A 392 -19.48 10.05 -35.66
C LEU A 392 -19.21 9.78 -37.15
N CYS A 393 -20.25 9.46 -37.95
CA CYS A 393 -20.11 9.40 -39.40
C CYS A 393 -19.91 10.79 -40.00
N ASP A 394 -20.67 11.79 -39.55
CA ASP A 394 -20.52 13.19 -39.99
C ASP A 394 -19.12 13.72 -39.66
N LEU A 395 -18.55 13.38 -38.48
CA LEU A 395 -17.18 13.72 -38.11
C LEU A 395 -16.17 13.11 -39.09
N ALA A 396 -16.34 11.84 -39.44
CA ALA A 396 -15.45 11.17 -40.39
C ALA A 396 -15.55 11.79 -41.82
N ASP A 397 -16.74 12.10 -42.26
CA ASP A 397 -17.01 12.75 -43.56
C ASP A 397 -16.45 14.19 -43.58
N ALA A 398 -16.45 14.85 -42.43
CA ALA A 398 -15.83 16.17 -42.25
C ALA A 398 -14.29 16.15 -42.13
N GLY A 399 -13.63 14.99 -42.15
CA GLY A 399 -12.20 14.84 -42.19
C GLY A 399 -11.53 14.30 -40.94
N ALA A 400 -12.30 13.80 -39.95
CA ALA A 400 -11.70 13.08 -38.82
C ALA A 400 -11.11 11.73 -39.25
N VAL A 401 -9.97 11.37 -38.72
CA VAL A 401 -9.26 10.14 -39.02
C VAL A 401 -9.70 9.01 -38.10
N LYS A 402 -10.34 7.97 -38.64
CA LYS A 402 -10.71 6.77 -37.86
C LYS A 402 -9.47 5.88 -37.64
N ILE A 403 -9.25 5.49 -36.38
CA ILE A 403 -8.13 4.66 -35.97
C ILE A 403 -8.66 3.46 -35.19
N ARG A 404 -8.10 2.27 -35.46
CA ARG A 404 -8.61 1.02 -34.87
C ARG A 404 -8.14 0.77 -33.47
N ASN A 405 -6.92 1.15 -33.14
CA ASN A 405 -6.29 0.85 -31.84
C ASN A 405 -5.32 1.96 -31.42
N LEU A 406 -4.88 1.86 -30.16
CA LEU A 406 -3.98 2.83 -29.54
C LEU A 406 -2.59 2.86 -30.23
N ASP A 407 -2.06 1.71 -30.64
CA ASP A 407 -0.73 1.61 -31.24
C ASP A 407 -0.67 2.34 -32.60
N ASP A 408 -1.69 2.17 -33.42
CA ASP A 408 -1.82 2.88 -34.70
C ASP A 408 -1.88 4.41 -34.47
N MET A 409 -2.62 4.85 -33.45
CA MET A 409 -2.71 6.27 -33.08
C MET A 409 -1.34 6.82 -32.70
N MET A 410 -0.63 6.11 -31.83
CA MET A 410 0.70 6.53 -31.36
C MET A 410 1.71 6.62 -32.51
N GLN A 411 1.67 5.66 -33.47
CA GLN A 411 2.51 5.70 -34.67
C GLN A 411 2.18 6.93 -35.55
N LEU A 412 0.91 7.24 -35.76
CA LEU A 412 0.50 8.40 -36.56
C LEU A 412 0.95 9.72 -35.90
N ILE A 413 0.80 9.86 -34.58
CA ILE A 413 1.25 11.06 -33.87
C ILE A 413 2.78 11.20 -33.96
N ALA A 414 3.53 10.09 -33.86
CA ALA A 414 4.99 10.08 -33.96
C ALA A 414 5.48 10.41 -35.40
N HIS A 415 4.84 9.85 -36.43
CA HIS A 415 5.17 10.16 -37.82
C HIS A 415 4.97 11.64 -38.19
N GLU A 416 3.96 12.27 -37.60
CA GLU A 416 3.73 13.69 -37.80
C GLU A 416 4.77 14.58 -37.12
N GLU A 417 5.47 14.08 -36.10
CA GLU A 417 6.61 14.78 -35.49
C GLU A 417 7.81 14.82 -36.42
N THR A 418 7.98 13.79 -37.25
CA THR A 418 9.11 13.69 -38.20
C THR A 418 8.84 14.47 -39.49
N ALA A 419 7.60 14.62 -39.93
CA ALA A 419 7.24 15.34 -41.17
C ALA A 419 7.22 16.86 -41.02
N ASN A 420 7.18 17.40 -39.79
CA ASN A 420 7.22 18.84 -39.50
C ASN A 420 8.61 19.35 -39.07
N ARG A 421 9.63 18.54 -39.18
CA ARG A 421 11.07 18.92 -39.09
C ARG A 421 11.67 19.10 -40.44
#